data_dc7cc7a432229d683ddf07c5d6c7ec47
#
_entry.id   dc7cc7a432229d683ddf07c5d6c7ec47
#
_cell.length_a   1.000
_cell.length_b   1.000
_cell.length_c   1.000
_cell.angle_alpha   90.00
_cell.angle_beta   90.00
_cell.angle_gamma   90.00
#
_symmetry.space_group_name_H-M   'P 1'
#
loop_
_entity.id
_entity.type
_entity.pdbx_description
1 polymer ?
#
loop_
_entity_poly.entity_id
_entity_poly.type
_entity_poly.pdbx_seq_one_letter_code
_entity_poly.pdbx_strand_id
1 'polypeptide(L)'
;VNMKRHRWRFDPTREEPFEISRSGIDSFIKCPACFWMKVVKGIKFPGMPGFLLNSATDTLLKKDFDNYRKLGKPHPFMERNGLGHLVPYKHDDFETWTKSLQLGLRANFEEQNLIVGGGLDDVWHNPQTNEIHIVDYKSTAQGKNEEGDALKEITLHGTYKEGYKR
;
A
#
# COMPACT_ATOMS: atom_id res chain seq x y z
N VAL A 1 11.20 17.89 -18.84
CA VAL A 1 9.84 18.09 -19.35
C VAL A 1 8.88 17.79 -18.23
N ASN A 2 8.20 18.81 -17.73
CA ASN A 2 7.26 18.70 -16.59
C ASN A 2 5.95 18.11 -17.13
N MET A 3 5.86 16.78 -17.22
CA MET A 3 4.61 16.12 -17.56
C MET A 3 3.62 16.30 -16.41
N LYS A 4 2.63 17.16 -16.58
CA LYS A 4 1.46 17.23 -15.70
C LYS A 4 0.74 15.89 -15.77
N ARG A 5 0.98 15.01 -14.79
CA ARG A 5 0.31 13.71 -14.68
C ARG A 5 -1.17 13.94 -14.40
N HIS A 6 -2.02 13.73 -15.39
CA HIS A 6 -3.47 13.66 -15.19
C HIS A 6 -3.86 12.28 -14.66
N ARG A 7 -3.41 11.94 -13.48
CA ARG A 7 -3.50 10.64 -12.80
C ARG A 7 -4.94 10.15 -12.54
N TRP A 8 -5.95 10.99 -12.80
CA TRP A 8 -7.29 10.75 -12.24
C TRP A 8 -8.43 10.79 -13.25
N ARG A 9 -8.15 11.16 -14.48
CA ARG A 9 -9.18 11.27 -15.51
C ARG A 9 -8.71 10.56 -16.78
N PHE A 10 -9.51 9.60 -17.20
CA PHE A 10 -9.34 8.95 -18.50
C PHE A 10 -9.80 9.89 -19.62
N ASP A 11 -8.99 10.00 -20.63
CA ASP A 11 -9.27 10.75 -21.86
C ASP A 11 -8.96 9.83 -23.04
N PRO A 12 -9.99 9.38 -23.82
CA PRO A 12 -9.80 8.46 -24.93
C PRO A 12 -9.03 9.08 -26.10
N THR A 13 -8.84 10.40 -26.13
CA THR A 13 -8.09 11.08 -27.19
C THR A 13 -6.60 11.15 -26.92
N ARG A 14 -6.15 10.66 -25.76
CA ARG A 14 -4.74 10.68 -25.38
C ARG A 14 -4.01 9.45 -25.91
N GLU A 15 -2.82 9.68 -26.42
CA GLU A 15 -1.90 8.62 -26.84
C GLU A 15 -1.15 7.99 -25.65
N GLU A 16 -0.94 8.79 -24.57
CA GLU A 16 -0.21 8.29 -23.41
C GLU A 16 -1.04 7.28 -22.60
N PRO A 17 -0.39 6.23 -22.09
CA PRO A 17 -1.06 5.22 -21.28
C PRO A 17 -1.79 5.81 -20.07
N PHE A 18 -2.98 5.28 -19.80
CA PHE A 18 -3.72 5.62 -18.59
C PHE A 18 -3.12 4.92 -17.38
N GLU A 19 -2.70 5.68 -16.36
CA GLU A 19 -2.15 5.12 -15.14
C GLU A 19 -3.25 4.87 -14.11
N ILE A 20 -3.39 3.62 -13.68
CA ILE A 20 -4.32 3.19 -12.63
C ILE A 20 -3.57 2.59 -11.44
N SER A 21 -4.04 2.86 -10.23
CA SER A 21 -3.53 2.24 -9.01
C SER A 21 -4.33 1.00 -8.63
N ARG A 22 -3.77 0.17 -7.72
CA ARG A 22 -4.51 -0.96 -7.13
C ARG A 22 -5.87 -0.53 -6.57
N SER A 23 -5.94 0.59 -5.85
CA SER A 23 -7.22 1.09 -5.32
C SER A 23 -8.18 1.55 -6.41
N GLY A 24 -7.67 1.99 -7.56
CA GLY A 24 -8.47 2.27 -8.74
C GLY A 24 -9.09 1.00 -9.31
N ILE A 25 -8.31 -0.07 -9.44
CA ILE A 25 -8.80 -1.38 -9.88
C ILE A 25 -9.86 -1.93 -8.92
N ASP A 26 -9.59 -1.87 -7.62
CA ASP A 26 -10.55 -2.30 -6.58
C ASP A 26 -11.86 -1.50 -6.64
N SER A 27 -11.78 -0.20 -6.89
CA SER A 27 -12.95 0.66 -7.09
C SER A 27 -13.77 0.25 -8.32
N PHE A 28 -13.11 -0.14 -9.41
CA PHE A 28 -13.78 -0.65 -10.60
C PHE A 28 -14.50 -1.97 -10.32
N ILE A 29 -13.83 -2.91 -9.67
CA ILE A 29 -14.40 -4.22 -9.32
C ILE A 29 -15.63 -4.06 -8.41
N LYS A 30 -15.56 -3.16 -7.42
CA LYS A 30 -16.67 -2.93 -6.47
C LYS A 30 -17.85 -2.23 -7.11
N CYS A 31 -17.63 -1.24 -7.94
CA CYS A 31 -18.69 -0.46 -8.57
C CYS A 31 -18.20 0.16 -9.89
N PRO A 32 -18.35 -0.53 -11.03
CA PRO A 32 -17.94 -0.01 -12.33
C PRO A 32 -18.57 1.33 -12.69
N ALA A 33 -19.84 1.54 -12.33
CA ALA A 33 -20.55 2.79 -12.57
C ALA A 33 -19.94 3.95 -11.77
N CYS A 34 -19.62 3.73 -10.49
CA CYS A 34 -18.95 4.72 -9.65
C CYS A 34 -17.54 5.05 -10.17
N PHE A 35 -16.81 4.03 -10.59
CA PHE A 35 -15.49 4.20 -11.20
C PHE A 35 -15.59 5.05 -12.47
N TRP A 36 -16.52 4.74 -13.36
CA TRP A 36 -16.73 5.49 -14.61
C TRP A 36 -17.08 6.96 -14.33
N MET A 37 -18.00 7.21 -13.41
CA MET A 37 -18.36 8.57 -12.99
C MET A 37 -17.14 9.36 -12.50
N LYS A 38 -16.30 8.74 -11.69
CA LYS A 38 -15.10 9.35 -11.14
C LYS A 38 -14.01 9.57 -12.22
N VAL A 39 -13.71 8.51 -12.99
CA VAL A 39 -12.52 8.48 -13.86
C VAL A 39 -12.81 9.12 -15.21
N VAL A 40 -13.98 8.87 -15.81
CA VAL A 40 -14.35 9.39 -17.12
C VAL A 40 -15.06 10.73 -17.01
N LYS A 41 -16.06 10.85 -16.13
CA LYS A 41 -16.81 12.09 -15.96
C LYS A 41 -16.14 13.11 -15.04
N GLY A 42 -15.13 12.69 -14.25
CA GLY A 42 -14.41 13.56 -13.34
C GLY A 42 -15.22 14.01 -12.12
N ILE A 43 -16.30 13.29 -11.80
CA ILE A 43 -17.15 13.60 -10.63
C ILE A 43 -16.39 13.22 -9.37
N LYS A 44 -16.13 14.20 -8.51
CA LYS A 44 -15.48 13.96 -7.23
C LYS A 44 -16.54 13.57 -6.19
N PHE A 45 -16.32 12.40 -5.59
CA PHE A 45 -17.11 12.01 -4.42
C PHE A 45 -16.62 12.79 -3.19
N PRO A 46 -17.50 13.04 -2.21
CA PRO A 46 -17.09 13.62 -0.94
C PRO A 46 -15.98 12.78 -0.32
N GLY A 47 -14.87 13.42 0.03
CA GLY A 47 -13.77 12.76 0.74
C GLY A 47 -14.14 12.52 2.20
N MET A 48 -13.77 11.35 2.73
CA MET A 48 -13.80 11.16 4.17
C MET A 48 -12.59 11.85 4.80
N PRO A 49 -12.72 12.40 6.03
CA PRO A 49 -11.57 12.90 6.77
C PRO A 49 -10.50 11.81 6.89
N GLY A 50 -9.24 12.19 6.73
CA GLY A 50 -8.13 11.24 6.87
C GLY A 50 -8.02 10.73 8.31
N PHE A 51 -7.67 9.45 8.45
CA PHE A 51 -7.40 8.83 9.75
C PHE A 51 -6.00 9.24 10.21
N LEU A 52 -5.87 10.39 10.86
CA LEU A 52 -4.59 10.99 11.26
C LEU A 52 -3.76 10.06 12.14
N LEU A 53 -4.40 9.35 13.08
CA LEU A 53 -3.72 8.41 13.96
C LEU A 53 -3.12 7.23 13.20
N ASN A 54 -3.86 6.68 12.24
CA ASN A 54 -3.38 5.57 11.41
C ASN A 54 -2.18 6.01 10.55
N SER A 55 -2.24 7.22 9.99
CA SER A 55 -1.14 7.78 9.20
C SER A 55 0.10 8.04 10.06
N ALA A 56 -0.07 8.53 11.29
CA ALA A 56 1.03 8.73 12.22
C ALA A 56 1.67 7.39 12.62
N THR A 57 0.87 6.38 12.93
CA THR A 57 1.33 5.03 13.28
C THR A 57 2.13 4.41 12.12
N ASP A 58 1.59 4.48 10.89
CA ASP A 58 2.28 4.00 9.69
C ASP A 58 3.65 4.68 9.51
N THR A 59 3.68 6.00 9.64
CA THR A 59 4.93 6.79 9.51
C THR A 59 5.96 6.42 10.57
N LEU A 60 5.55 6.27 11.82
CA LEU A 60 6.44 5.89 12.91
C LEU A 60 6.98 4.47 12.74
N LEU A 61 6.12 3.54 12.34
CA LEU A 61 6.50 2.15 12.10
C LEU A 61 7.52 2.03 10.97
N LYS A 62 7.27 2.68 9.83
CA LYS A 62 8.23 2.73 8.70
C LYS A 62 9.58 3.28 9.13
N LYS A 63 9.57 4.39 9.89
CA LYS A 63 10.80 4.99 10.40
C LYS A 63 11.57 4.08 11.36
N ASP A 64 10.87 3.33 12.18
CA ASP A 64 11.49 2.38 13.12
C ASP A 64 12.12 1.21 12.35
N PHE A 65 11.41 0.60 11.40
CA PHE A 65 11.96 -0.44 10.53
C PHE A 65 13.16 0.06 9.70
N ASP A 66 13.16 1.31 9.25
CA ASP A 66 14.29 1.90 8.53
C ASP A 66 15.58 1.99 9.36
N ASN A 67 15.50 2.16 10.67
CA ASN A 67 16.66 2.10 11.54
C ASN A 67 17.28 0.69 11.52
N TYR A 68 16.45 -0.36 11.58
CA TYR A 68 16.93 -1.75 11.52
C TYR A 68 17.41 -2.13 10.13
N ARG A 69 16.81 -1.58 9.07
CA ARG A 69 17.30 -1.70 7.68
C ARG A 69 18.73 -1.19 7.54
N LYS A 70 19.03 -0.03 8.12
CA LYS A 70 20.40 0.54 8.13
C LYS A 70 21.40 -0.34 8.89
N LEU A 71 20.93 -0.99 9.96
CA LEU A 71 21.74 -1.90 10.76
C LEU A 71 21.91 -3.29 10.14
N GLY A 72 21.07 -3.66 9.16
CA GLY A 72 21.02 -5.00 8.57
C GLY A 72 20.62 -6.08 9.58
N LYS A 73 19.76 -5.74 10.55
CA LYS A 73 19.32 -6.63 11.63
C LYS A 73 17.82 -6.82 11.62
N PRO A 74 17.32 -7.95 12.15
CA PRO A 74 15.89 -8.13 12.40
C PRO A 74 15.37 -7.04 13.34
N HIS A 75 14.14 -6.58 13.07
CA HIS A 75 13.45 -5.71 14.00
C HIS A 75 12.95 -6.52 15.21
N PRO A 76 12.90 -5.99 16.46
CA PRO A 76 12.40 -6.72 17.63
C PRO A 76 10.99 -7.29 17.47
N PHE A 77 10.15 -6.65 16.67
CA PHE A 77 8.85 -7.19 16.29
C PHE A 77 8.99 -8.51 15.53
N MET A 78 9.94 -8.59 14.58
CA MET A 78 10.20 -9.81 13.82
C MET A 78 10.67 -10.95 14.73
N GLU A 79 11.59 -10.67 15.65
CA GLU A 79 12.10 -11.66 16.60
C GLU A 79 10.99 -12.23 17.50
N ARG A 80 10.15 -11.35 18.06
CA ARG A 80 9.03 -11.74 18.94
C ARG A 80 7.96 -12.58 18.22
N ASN A 81 7.84 -12.43 16.91
CA ASN A 81 6.84 -13.13 16.09
C ASN A 81 7.41 -14.30 15.29
N GLY A 82 8.61 -14.81 15.63
CA GLY A 82 9.22 -15.96 14.93
C GLY A 82 9.75 -15.64 13.54
N LEU A 83 9.88 -14.37 13.20
CA LEU A 83 10.39 -13.85 11.91
C LEU A 83 11.83 -13.34 12.00
N GLY A 84 12.58 -13.74 13.03
CA GLY A 84 13.95 -13.28 13.27
C GLY A 84 14.95 -13.72 12.18
N HIS A 85 14.56 -14.61 11.27
CA HIS A 85 15.32 -15.00 10.09
C HIS A 85 15.19 -13.98 8.94
N LEU A 86 14.27 -13.03 9.05
CA LEU A 86 14.06 -11.95 8.09
C LEU A 86 14.72 -10.66 8.57
N VAL A 87 15.16 -9.86 7.63
CA VAL A 87 15.68 -8.50 7.89
C VAL A 87 14.99 -7.50 6.96
N PRO A 88 14.79 -6.24 7.37
CA PRO A 88 14.33 -5.20 6.46
C PRO A 88 15.31 -5.05 5.29
N TYR A 89 14.80 -5.20 4.06
CA TYR A 89 15.64 -5.27 2.87
C TYR A 89 16.29 -3.93 2.53
N LYS A 90 17.61 -3.92 2.39
CA LYS A 90 18.36 -2.75 1.95
C LYS A 90 18.62 -2.84 0.45
N HIS A 91 18.07 -1.90 -0.32
CA HIS A 91 18.23 -1.79 -1.76
C HIS A 91 18.30 -0.33 -2.18
N ASP A 92 19.07 -0.03 -3.21
CA ASP A 92 19.27 1.35 -3.69
C ASP A 92 17.95 1.97 -4.20
N ASP A 93 17.08 1.16 -4.80
CA ASP A 93 15.78 1.60 -5.31
C ASP A 93 14.65 1.56 -4.26
N PHE A 94 14.94 1.23 -3.00
CA PHE A 94 13.91 1.09 -1.96
C PHE A 94 13.05 2.35 -1.81
N GLU A 95 13.68 3.53 -1.83
CA GLU A 95 12.95 4.81 -1.81
C GLU A 95 12.03 4.98 -3.03
N THR A 96 12.47 4.52 -4.19
CA THR A 96 11.67 4.56 -5.41
C THR A 96 10.44 3.68 -5.27
N TRP A 97 10.59 2.46 -4.76
CA TRP A 97 9.49 1.50 -4.59
C TRP A 97 8.43 1.98 -3.59
N THR A 98 8.84 2.70 -2.55
CA THR A 98 7.94 3.16 -1.48
C THR A 98 7.28 4.51 -1.77
N LYS A 99 7.81 5.31 -2.68
CA LYS A 99 7.24 6.62 -3.08
C LYS A 99 6.10 6.49 -4.10
N SER A 100 4.99 5.88 -3.72
CA SER A 100 3.87 5.53 -4.60
C SER A 100 3.26 6.69 -5.40
N LEU A 101 3.27 7.90 -4.84
CA LEU A 101 2.63 9.06 -5.48
C LEU A 101 3.46 9.67 -6.61
N GLN A 102 4.77 9.54 -6.58
CA GLN A 102 5.68 10.19 -7.53
C GLN A 102 6.45 9.18 -8.39
N LEU A 103 6.86 8.08 -7.80
CA LEU A 103 7.67 7.05 -8.40
C LEU A 103 6.94 5.69 -8.31
N GLY A 104 7.27 4.86 -7.34
CA GLY A 104 6.66 3.55 -7.14
C GLY A 104 7.00 2.55 -8.23
N LEU A 105 6.44 1.37 -8.09
CA LEU A 105 6.51 0.32 -9.10
C LEU A 105 5.44 0.56 -10.17
N ARG A 106 5.78 0.23 -11.43
CA ARG A 106 4.88 0.34 -12.57
C ARG A 106 5.01 -0.86 -13.47
N ALA A 107 3.86 -1.44 -13.84
CA ALA A 107 3.75 -2.44 -14.88
C ALA A 107 3.03 -1.84 -16.08
N ASN A 108 3.64 -1.95 -17.26
CA ASN A 108 3.10 -1.44 -18.50
C ASN A 108 2.34 -2.56 -19.24
N PHE A 109 1.12 -2.27 -19.65
CA PHE A 109 0.25 -3.14 -20.45
C PHE A 109 0.02 -2.44 -21.80
N GLU A 110 0.93 -2.64 -22.72
CA GLU A 110 0.98 -1.91 -24.01
C GLU A 110 -0.28 -2.11 -24.84
N GLU A 111 -0.77 -3.34 -24.95
CA GLU A 111 -1.98 -3.66 -25.74
C GLU A 111 -3.23 -2.93 -25.24
N GLN A 112 -3.32 -2.64 -23.93
CA GLN A 112 -4.43 -1.94 -23.32
C GLN A 112 -4.18 -0.44 -23.14
N ASN A 113 -3.03 0.04 -23.55
CA ASN A 113 -2.58 1.41 -23.29
C ASN A 113 -2.74 1.81 -21.80
N LEU A 114 -2.30 0.92 -20.91
CA LEU A 114 -2.53 1.00 -19.47
C LEU A 114 -1.23 0.82 -18.69
N ILE A 115 -1.04 1.62 -17.64
CA ILE A 115 0.00 1.43 -16.65
C ILE A 115 -0.68 1.14 -15.30
N VAL A 116 -0.30 0.04 -14.68
CA VAL A 116 -0.67 -0.24 -13.27
C VAL A 116 0.47 0.22 -12.38
N GLY A 117 0.19 1.21 -11.53
CA GLY A 117 1.18 1.81 -10.65
C GLY A 117 0.82 1.66 -9.18
N GLY A 118 1.85 1.52 -8.34
CA GLY A 118 1.68 1.45 -6.89
C GLY A 118 3.00 1.59 -6.15
N GLY A 119 2.94 1.79 -4.84
CA GLY A 119 4.09 1.75 -3.96
C GLY A 119 3.95 0.61 -2.96
N LEU A 120 5.09 0.13 -2.51
CA LEU A 120 5.19 -0.84 -1.42
C LEU A 120 5.24 -0.09 -0.08
N ASP A 121 4.73 -0.70 0.97
CA ASP A 121 4.94 -0.18 2.32
C ASP A 121 6.32 -0.56 2.84
N ASP A 122 6.71 -1.84 2.68
CA ASP A 122 8.03 -2.33 3.05
C ASP A 122 8.40 -3.59 2.25
N VAL A 123 9.67 -3.97 2.35
CA VAL A 123 10.24 -5.19 1.77
C VAL A 123 11.19 -5.81 2.79
N TRP A 124 11.00 -7.10 3.06
CA TRP A 124 11.85 -7.89 3.93
C TRP A 124 12.58 -8.97 3.14
N HIS A 125 13.73 -9.35 3.61
CA HIS A 125 14.62 -10.29 2.96
C HIS A 125 15.04 -11.39 3.92
N ASN A 126 15.04 -12.63 3.45
CA ASN A 126 15.65 -13.76 4.14
C ASN A 126 17.08 -13.94 3.63
N PRO A 127 18.12 -13.59 4.41
CA PRO A 127 19.50 -13.73 3.96
C PRO A 127 19.95 -15.17 3.74
N GLN A 128 19.26 -16.16 4.32
CA GLN A 128 19.62 -17.58 4.19
C GLN A 128 19.09 -18.20 2.90
N THR A 129 17.86 -17.86 2.51
CA THR A 129 17.20 -18.41 1.33
C THR A 129 17.23 -17.46 0.15
N ASN A 130 17.61 -16.20 0.36
CA ASN A 130 17.55 -15.09 -0.58
C ASN A 130 16.13 -14.75 -1.05
N GLU A 131 15.12 -15.13 -0.28
CA GLU A 131 13.71 -14.80 -0.56
C GLU A 131 13.40 -13.37 -0.18
N ILE A 132 12.59 -12.72 -1.00
CA ILE A 132 12.10 -11.36 -0.79
C ILE A 132 10.62 -11.39 -0.49
N HIS A 133 10.21 -10.73 0.58
CA HIS A 133 8.82 -10.64 1.04
C HIS A 133 8.32 -9.21 0.90
N ILE A 134 7.21 -9.03 0.17
CA ILE A 134 6.50 -7.75 0.12
C ILE A 134 5.65 -7.64 1.38
N VAL A 135 5.78 -6.52 2.07
CA VAL A 135 5.09 -6.27 3.35
C VAL A 135 4.18 -5.06 3.20
N ASP A 136 2.97 -5.20 3.73
CA ASP A 136 1.97 -4.14 3.77
C ASP A 136 1.57 -3.88 5.23
N TYR A 137 1.72 -2.65 5.68
CA TYR A 137 1.38 -2.25 7.03
C TYR A 137 -0.09 -1.87 7.12
N LYS A 138 -0.82 -2.52 8.01
CA LYS A 138 -2.22 -2.23 8.30
C LYS A 138 -2.39 -1.82 9.75
N SER A 139 -2.72 -0.55 9.98
CA SER A 139 -3.20 -0.12 11.29
C SER A 139 -4.72 -0.21 11.32
N THR A 140 -5.25 -0.83 12.35
CA THR A 140 -6.68 -0.91 12.60
C THR A 140 -6.97 -0.42 14.01
N ALA A 141 -7.99 0.44 14.14
CA ALA A 141 -8.61 0.69 15.42
C ALA A 141 -9.56 -0.47 15.69
N GLN A 142 -9.09 -1.50 16.38
CA GLN A 142 -9.99 -2.52 16.86
C GLN A 142 -10.91 -1.92 17.92
N GLY A 143 -12.20 -2.26 17.81
CA GLY A 143 -13.17 -1.93 18.84
C GLY A 143 -12.74 -2.49 20.20
N LYS A 144 -13.36 -1.98 21.25
CA LYS A 144 -13.25 -2.57 22.58
C LYS A 144 -14.02 -3.89 22.59
N ASN A 145 -13.54 -4.86 23.38
CA ASN A 145 -14.33 -6.03 23.72
C ASN A 145 -15.58 -5.61 24.53
N GLU A 146 -16.48 -6.54 24.84
CA GLU A 146 -17.68 -6.29 25.62
C GLU A 146 -17.38 -5.73 27.04
N GLU A 147 -16.17 -5.97 27.54
CA GLU A 147 -15.66 -5.48 28.83
C GLU A 147 -15.02 -4.08 28.72
N GLY A 148 -14.92 -3.52 27.52
CA GLY A 148 -14.37 -2.18 27.28
C GLY A 148 -12.86 -2.10 27.12
N ASP A 149 -12.15 -3.23 27.14
CA ASP A 149 -10.71 -3.30 26.93
C ASP A 149 -10.35 -3.31 25.45
N ALA A 150 -9.22 -2.71 25.10
CA ALA A 150 -8.68 -2.80 23.76
C ALA A 150 -8.31 -4.26 23.44
N LEU A 151 -8.73 -4.73 22.27
CA LEU A 151 -8.38 -6.07 21.79
C LEU A 151 -6.87 -6.20 21.63
N LYS A 152 -6.28 -7.22 22.25
CA LYS A 152 -4.84 -7.46 22.23
C LYS A 152 -4.36 -8.17 20.96
N GLU A 153 -5.28 -8.83 20.26
CA GLU A 153 -4.96 -9.61 19.04
C GLU A 153 -5.85 -9.21 17.87
N ILE A 154 -5.27 -9.21 16.68
CA ILE A 154 -6.02 -9.03 15.45
C ILE A 154 -6.71 -10.35 15.14
N THR A 155 -8.02 -10.40 15.33
CA THR A 155 -8.81 -11.54 14.90
C THR A 155 -9.22 -11.36 13.45
N LEU A 156 -9.00 -12.37 12.61
CA LEU A 156 -9.44 -12.40 11.22
C LEU A 156 -10.94 -12.72 11.08
N HIS A 157 -11.75 -12.30 12.06
CA HIS A 157 -13.20 -12.47 12.08
C HIS A 157 -13.92 -11.13 11.88
N GLY A 158 -15.05 -11.18 11.21
CA GLY A 158 -15.89 -9.99 10.94
C GLY A 158 -15.58 -9.27 9.64
N THR A 159 -16.10 -8.06 9.52
CA THR A 159 -16.13 -7.27 8.28
C THR A 159 -14.74 -6.89 7.73
N TYR A 160 -13.72 -6.89 8.57
CA TYR A 160 -12.34 -6.58 8.18
C TYR A 160 -11.57 -7.79 7.64
N LYS A 161 -12.09 -9.01 7.80
CA LYS A 161 -11.47 -10.27 7.36
C LYS A 161 -11.08 -10.25 5.88
N GLU A 162 -11.93 -9.71 5.05
CA GLU A 162 -11.75 -9.65 3.59
C GLU A 162 -10.58 -8.71 3.19
N GLY A 163 -10.39 -7.62 3.94
CA GLY A 163 -9.31 -6.66 3.70
C GLY A 163 -7.90 -7.19 4.04
N TYR A 164 -7.79 -8.19 4.93
CA TYR A 164 -6.53 -8.76 5.37
C TYR A 164 -6.14 -10.07 4.67
N LYS A 165 -7.03 -10.63 3.86
CA LYS A 165 -6.79 -11.88 3.12
C LYS A 165 -6.23 -11.70 1.70
N ARG A 166 -5.97 -10.48 1.30
CA ARG A 166 -5.51 -10.16 -0.07
C ARG A 166 -4.02 -9.94 -0.12
#